data_b4fccebfb68ba3e2508f1f3193718d1c
#
_entry.id   b4fccebfb68ba3e2508f1f3193718d1c
#
_cell.length_a   1.000
_cell.length_b   1.000
_cell.length_c   1.000
_cell.angle_alpha   90.00
_cell.angle_beta   90.00
_cell.angle_gamma   90.00
#
_symmetry.space_group_name_H-M   'P 1'
#
loop_
_entity.id
_entity.type
_entity.pdbx_description
1 polymer ?
#
loop_
_entity_poly.entity_id
_entity_poly.type
_entity_poly.pdbx_seq_one_letter_code
_entity_poly.pdbx_strand_id
1 'polypeptide(L)'
;VTARLGLLLVLLAPVVPWAQAHIDRHGGVFRPQEEVLYLWTGEQVARVFPGFEGLLADVYWLRTVQYFGGQRLFAREKHFELLRPLVEITTALDPRMEIAYRYGAVFLSERPPMGAGRPREGIEVLREGAQRNPTSWRLRQNLGFFYFLYLHDARRAAAVLKQAADIPGAAFWLRTLAADLLAKGGDRAAARQMWQRMFDQAEEGVLKENARFQLRTLDALDMADHLEAAVAAYERSRGRRPESLYELAAVAAVLTRGRPG
;
A
#
# COMPACT_ATOMS: atom_id res chain seq x y z
N VAL A 1 22.09 -7.83 47.06
CA VAL A 1 21.45 -7.94 45.73
C VAL A 1 22.02 -6.86 44.82
N THR A 2 22.16 -5.59 45.26
CA THR A 2 22.64 -4.46 44.46
C THR A 2 24.07 -4.59 43.94
N ALA A 3 25.00 -5.13 44.77
CA ALA A 3 26.40 -5.33 44.38
C ALA A 3 26.55 -6.39 43.24
N ARG A 4 25.74 -7.46 43.30
CA ARG A 4 25.75 -8.53 42.28
C ARG A 4 25.17 -8.05 40.96
N LEU A 5 24.11 -7.21 41.00
CA LEU A 5 23.52 -6.56 39.79
C LEU A 5 24.52 -5.57 39.18
N GLY A 6 25.22 -4.78 40.00
CA GLY A 6 26.25 -3.87 39.53
C GLY A 6 27.42 -4.58 38.84
N LEU A 7 27.87 -5.72 39.39
CA LEU A 7 28.92 -6.53 38.77
C LEU A 7 28.48 -7.12 37.43
N LEU A 8 27.23 -7.59 37.33
CA LEU A 8 26.66 -8.16 36.11
C LEU A 8 26.54 -7.10 35.01
N LEU A 9 26.14 -5.87 35.34
CA LEU A 9 26.08 -4.74 34.41
C LEU A 9 27.48 -4.34 33.90
N VAL A 10 28.49 -4.32 34.80
CA VAL A 10 29.88 -4.02 34.41
C VAL A 10 30.45 -5.10 33.50
N LEU A 11 30.13 -6.40 33.73
CA LEU A 11 30.53 -7.49 32.87
C LEU A 11 29.83 -7.52 31.51
N LEU A 12 28.57 -7.04 31.45
CA LEU A 12 27.80 -6.99 30.21
C LEU A 12 28.07 -5.71 29.39
N ALA A 13 28.52 -4.64 30.03
CA ALA A 13 28.78 -3.36 29.36
C ALA A 13 29.72 -3.44 28.15
N PRO A 14 30.82 -4.24 28.15
CA PRO A 14 31.68 -4.39 26.98
C PRO A 14 31.12 -5.32 25.91
N VAL A 15 30.13 -6.17 26.23
CA VAL A 15 29.55 -7.12 25.28
C VAL A 15 28.76 -6.40 24.17
N VAL A 16 28.04 -5.34 24.50
CA VAL A 16 27.25 -4.57 23.55
C VAL A 16 28.15 -3.88 22.50
N PRO A 17 29.14 -3.06 22.89
CA PRO A 17 30.02 -2.44 21.89
C PRO A 17 30.90 -3.44 21.15
N TRP A 18 31.28 -4.56 21.79
CA TRP A 18 31.99 -5.63 21.09
C TRP A 18 31.13 -6.31 20.03
N ALA A 19 29.86 -6.65 20.37
CA ALA A 19 28.91 -7.23 19.42
C ALA A 19 28.62 -6.24 18.29
N GLN A 20 28.43 -4.96 18.59
CA GLN A 20 28.24 -3.90 17.59
C GLN A 20 29.46 -3.80 16.68
N ALA A 21 30.66 -3.73 17.23
CA ALA A 21 31.88 -3.66 16.43
C ALA A 21 32.15 -4.95 15.62
N HIS A 22 31.65 -6.10 16.09
CA HIS A 22 31.71 -7.35 15.34
C HIS A 22 30.72 -7.34 14.17
N ILE A 23 29.50 -6.87 14.40
CA ILE A 23 28.46 -6.69 13.37
C ILE A 23 28.95 -5.67 12.33
N ASP A 24 29.51 -4.54 12.75
CA ASP A 24 30.00 -3.49 11.84
C ASP A 24 31.17 -3.95 10.97
N ARG A 25 32.05 -4.80 11.51
CA ARG A 25 33.21 -5.37 10.78
C ARG A 25 32.85 -6.51 9.84
N HIS A 26 31.85 -7.30 10.17
CA HIS A 26 31.44 -8.48 9.41
C HIS A 26 30.08 -8.29 8.71
N GLY A 27 29.33 -7.28 9.13
CA GLY A 27 28.14 -6.80 8.46
C GLY A 27 28.52 -6.10 7.17
N GLY A 28 28.97 -6.87 6.17
CA GLY A 28 29.01 -6.39 4.80
C GLY A 28 27.64 -5.85 4.45
N VAL A 29 27.62 -4.82 3.58
CA VAL A 29 26.43 -4.22 2.98
C VAL A 29 25.32 -5.26 2.95
N PHE A 30 24.21 -4.97 3.67
CA PHE A 30 23.03 -5.81 3.78
C PHE A 30 22.78 -6.54 2.45
N ARG A 31 23.11 -7.84 2.40
CA ARG A 31 22.84 -8.67 1.23
C ARG A 31 21.44 -9.24 1.39
N PRO A 32 20.46 -8.76 0.62
CA PRO A 32 19.07 -9.23 0.74
C PRO A 32 18.88 -10.70 0.35
N GLN A 33 19.95 -11.39 -0.09
CA GLN A 33 19.84 -12.61 -0.87
C GLN A 33 19.85 -13.92 -0.07
N GLU A 34 20.06 -13.94 1.24
CA GLU A 34 20.23 -15.20 1.97
C GLU A 34 19.42 -15.36 3.26
N GLU A 35 18.49 -14.47 3.55
CA GLU A 35 17.56 -14.70 4.63
C GLU A 35 16.44 -15.65 4.20
N VAL A 36 16.76 -16.92 4.02
CA VAL A 36 15.78 -17.97 4.34
C VAL A 36 15.59 -17.92 5.85
N LEU A 37 14.84 -16.91 6.28
CA LEU A 37 14.41 -16.79 7.66
C LEU A 37 13.51 -18.00 7.92
N TYR A 38 13.96 -18.90 8.77
CA TYR A 38 13.07 -19.80 9.49
C TYR A 38 12.17 -18.91 10.34
N LEU A 39 11.11 -18.41 9.71
CA LEU A 39 10.13 -17.56 10.37
C LEU A 39 9.28 -18.48 11.24
N TRP A 40 9.43 -18.35 12.53
CA TRP A 40 8.46 -18.91 13.45
C TRP A 40 7.12 -18.24 13.22
N THR A 41 6.04 -18.99 13.35
CA THR A 41 4.69 -18.39 13.31
C THR A 41 4.51 -17.41 14.49
N GLY A 42 3.65 -16.42 14.36
CA GLY A 42 3.37 -15.49 15.46
C GLY A 42 2.94 -16.19 16.74
N GLU A 43 2.21 -17.32 16.66
CA GLU A 43 1.83 -18.14 17.81
C GLU A 43 3.02 -18.83 18.47
N GLN A 44 3.99 -19.30 17.69
CA GLN A 44 5.22 -19.90 18.23
C GLN A 44 6.06 -18.85 18.97
N VAL A 45 6.20 -17.66 18.37
CA VAL A 45 6.90 -16.51 18.97
C VAL A 45 6.23 -16.12 20.29
N ALA A 46 4.90 -15.97 20.31
CA ALA A 46 4.14 -15.62 21.51
C ALA A 46 4.31 -16.65 22.63
N ARG A 47 4.38 -17.95 22.31
CA ARG A 47 4.59 -19.01 23.30
C ARG A 47 5.98 -18.96 23.96
N VAL A 48 7.00 -18.58 23.19
CA VAL A 48 8.38 -18.52 23.69
C VAL A 48 8.64 -17.28 24.53
N PHE A 49 7.96 -16.18 24.21
CA PHE A 49 8.14 -14.87 24.85
C PHE A 49 6.82 -14.31 25.38
N PRO A 50 6.17 -14.99 26.36
CA PRO A 50 4.89 -14.53 26.89
C PRO A 50 5.03 -13.18 27.58
N GLY A 51 4.10 -12.25 27.27
CA GLY A 51 4.09 -10.88 27.81
C GLY A 51 4.92 -9.88 27.00
N PHE A 52 5.63 -10.33 25.94
CA PHE A 52 6.39 -9.44 25.06
C PHE A 52 5.79 -9.35 23.64
N GLU A 53 4.58 -9.85 23.45
CA GLU A 53 3.93 -9.94 22.14
C GLU A 53 3.89 -8.59 21.43
N GLY A 54 3.51 -7.51 22.14
CA GLY A 54 3.46 -6.16 21.57
C GLY A 54 4.83 -5.65 21.10
N LEU A 55 5.87 -5.84 21.94
CA LEU A 55 7.25 -5.46 21.55
C LEU A 55 7.72 -6.25 20.34
N LEU A 56 7.43 -7.54 20.31
CA LEU A 56 7.80 -8.40 19.19
C LEU A 56 7.02 -8.04 17.92
N ALA A 57 5.76 -7.64 18.04
CA ALA A 57 4.98 -7.11 16.93
C ALA A 57 5.65 -5.88 16.31
N ASP A 58 6.12 -4.93 17.14
CA ASP A 58 6.85 -3.75 16.69
C ASP A 58 8.15 -4.13 15.96
N VAL A 59 8.91 -5.09 16.51
CA VAL A 59 10.14 -5.59 15.88
C VAL A 59 9.86 -6.24 14.53
N TYR A 60 8.84 -7.11 14.42
CA TYR A 60 8.47 -7.75 13.17
C TYR A 60 7.89 -6.75 12.16
N TRP A 61 7.16 -5.75 12.63
CA TRP A 61 6.70 -4.65 11.78
C TRP A 61 7.88 -3.85 11.19
N LEU A 62 8.85 -3.50 12.03
CA LEU A 62 10.06 -2.82 11.57
C LEU A 62 10.83 -3.67 10.53
N ARG A 63 10.96 -4.97 10.78
CA ARG A 63 11.53 -5.91 9.81
C ARG A 63 10.75 -5.95 8.50
N THR A 64 9.43 -5.94 8.55
CA THR A 64 8.57 -5.88 7.35
C THR A 64 8.87 -4.65 6.51
N VAL A 65 8.95 -3.48 7.16
CA VAL A 65 9.25 -2.19 6.50
C VAL A 65 10.67 -2.19 5.93
N GLN A 66 11.65 -2.67 6.69
CA GLN A 66 13.04 -2.77 6.25
C GLN A 66 13.21 -3.74 5.08
N TYR A 67 12.55 -4.91 5.14
CA TYR A 67 12.57 -5.88 4.05
C TYR A 67 11.97 -5.29 2.78
N PHE A 68 10.78 -4.69 2.88
CA PHE A 68 10.14 -4.05 1.73
C PHE A 68 11.00 -2.92 1.15
N GLY A 69 11.50 -2.02 2.01
CA GLY A 69 12.36 -0.91 1.59
C GLY A 69 13.68 -1.38 0.99
N GLY A 70 14.31 -2.39 1.57
CA GLY A 70 15.53 -2.99 1.06
C GLY A 70 15.36 -3.59 -0.32
N GLN A 71 14.30 -4.39 -0.51
CA GLN A 71 13.96 -4.94 -1.82
C GLN A 71 13.65 -3.84 -2.83
N ARG A 72 12.85 -2.83 -2.46
CA ARG A 72 12.43 -1.75 -3.34
C ARG A 72 13.61 -0.87 -3.80
N LEU A 73 14.52 -0.51 -2.90
CA LEU A 73 15.55 0.51 -3.14
C LEU A 73 16.88 -0.08 -3.61
N PHE A 74 17.30 -1.22 -3.06
CA PHE A 74 18.67 -1.69 -3.20
C PHE A 74 18.80 -3.01 -3.95
N ALA A 75 17.81 -3.89 -3.95
CA ALA A 75 17.90 -5.17 -4.62
C ALA A 75 17.89 -5.00 -6.15
N ARG A 76 18.79 -5.70 -6.85
CA ARG A 76 18.80 -5.76 -8.33
C ARG A 76 17.62 -6.58 -8.83
N GLU A 77 17.44 -7.76 -8.26
CA GLU A 77 16.26 -8.61 -8.47
C GLU A 77 15.35 -8.45 -7.27
N LYS A 78 14.08 -8.18 -7.52
CA LYS A 78 13.10 -7.86 -6.48
C LYS A 78 12.38 -9.12 -6.02
N HIS A 79 12.55 -9.48 -4.76
CA HIS A 79 11.90 -10.62 -4.14
C HIS A 79 11.04 -10.16 -2.98
N PHE A 80 9.76 -10.48 -3.00
CA PHE A 80 8.81 -10.04 -1.97
C PHE A 80 8.11 -11.22 -1.27
N GLU A 81 8.70 -12.42 -1.33
CA GLU A 81 8.12 -13.65 -0.80
C GLU A 81 7.90 -13.59 0.71
N LEU A 82 8.79 -12.92 1.44
CA LEU A 82 8.70 -12.80 2.89
C LEU A 82 7.72 -11.75 3.38
N LEU A 83 7.18 -10.88 2.50
CA LEU A 83 6.25 -9.83 2.93
C LEU A 83 5.00 -10.40 3.62
N ARG A 84 4.36 -11.39 2.99
CA ARG A 84 3.14 -11.98 3.55
C ARG A 84 3.40 -12.64 4.91
N PRO A 85 4.40 -13.53 5.07
CA PRO A 85 4.75 -14.10 6.36
C PRO A 85 5.08 -13.07 7.44
N LEU A 86 5.85 -12.03 7.11
CA LEU A 86 6.20 -10.98 8.08
C LEU A 86 4.99 -10.20 8.56
N VAL A 87 4.06 -9.85 7.67
CA VAL A 87 2.80 -9.20 8.02
C VAL A 87 1.94 -10.12 8.90
N GLU A 88 1.85 -11.40 8.57
CA GLU A 88 1.08 -12.39 9.35
C GLU A 88 1.64 -12.57 10.77
N ILE A 89 2.96 -12.66 10.93
CA ILE A 89 3.58 -12.73 12.24
C ILE A 89 3.27 -11.48 13.06
N THR A 90 3.45 -10.29 12.45
CA THR A 90 3.17 -9.01 13.09
C THR A 90 1.73 -8.94 13.59
N THR A 91 0.77 -9.27 12.73
CA THR A 91 -0.67 -9.18 13.04
C THR A 91 -1.17 -10.32 13.93
N ALA A 92 -0.44 -11.43 14.01
CA ALA A 92 -0.71 -12.50 14.98
C ALA A 92 -0.24 -12.10 16.40
N LEU A 93 0.90 -11.40 16.49
CA LEU A 93 1.46 -10.90 17.76
C LEU A 93 0.66 -9.71 18.31
N ASP A 94 0.28 -8.76 17.44
CA ASP A 94 -0.64 -7.67 17.78
C ASP A 94 -1.79 -7.56 16.77
N PRO A 95 -2.93 -8.20 17.04
CA PRO A 95 -4.10 -8.10 16.19
C PRO A 95 -4.72 -6.70 16.10
N ARG A 96 -4.34 -5.76 16.98
CA ARG A 96 -4.84 -4.39 16.97
C ARG A 96 -3.95 -3.42 16.20
N MET A 97 -2.80 -3.86 15.73
CA MET A 97 -1.87 -3.03 14.95
C MET A 97 -2.42 -2.75 13.55
N GLU A 98 -3.38 -1.81 13.44
CA GLU A 98 -4.04 -1.45 12.16
C GLU A 98 -3.05 -1.06 11.07
N ILE A 99 -1.93 -0.43 11.44
CA ILE A 99 -0.90 0.01 10.51
C ILE A 99 -0.31 -1.17 9.72
N ALA A 100 -0.09 -2.31 10.38
CA ALA A 100 0.47 -3.50 9.75
C ALA A 100 -0.47 -4.08 8.67
N TYR A 101 -1.78 -4.12 8.94
CA TYR A 101 -2.77 -4.55 7.93
C TYR A 101 -2.81 -3.59 6.74
N ARG A 102 -2.86 -2.28 6.99
CA ARG A 102 -3.02 -1.26 5.95
C ARG A 102 -1.81 -1.19 5.03
N TYR A 103 -0.61 -1.02 5.60
CA TYR A 103 0.62 -0.91 4.82
C TYR A 103 1.07 -2.27 4.28
N GLY A 104 0.90 -3.35 5.04
CA GLY A 104 1.16 -4.70 4.54
C GLY A 104 0.35 -5.01 3.28
N ALA A 105 -0.91 -4.62 3.26
CA ALA A 105 -1.75 -4.75 2.07
C ALA A 105 -1.24 -3.89 0.90
N VAL A 106 -0.77 -2.65 1.15
CA VAL A 106 -0.18 -1.80 0.10
C VAL A 106 1.10 -2.45 -0.46
N PHE A 107 2.02 -2.88 0.40
CA PHE A 107 3.27 -3.52 -0.02
C PHE A 107 3.05 -4.77 -0.87
N LEU A 108 2.05 -5.58 -0.50
CA LEU A 108 1.64 -6.76 -1.24
C LEU A 108 0.99 -6.42 -2.58
N SER A 109 0.26 -5.32 -2.67
CA SER A 109 -0.59 -4.99 -3.83
C SER A 109 0.08 -4.08 -4.84
N GLU A 110 1.09 -3.31 -4.43
CA GLU A 110 1.81 -2.40 -5.32
C GLU A 110 2.43 -3.16 -6.49
N ARG A 111 2.36 -2.55 -7.68
CA ARG A 111 2.82 -3.22 -8.92
C ARG A 111 4.33 -3.40 -8.95
N PRO A 112 4.83 -4.52 -9.49
CA PRO A 112 6.25 -4.68 -9.77
C PRO A 112 6.78 -3.55 -10.68
N PRO A 113 8.03 -3.11 -10.52
CA PRO A 113 9.03 -3.60 -9.58
C PRO A 113 8.96 -2.95 -8.18
N MET A 114 7.97 -2.08 -7.92
CA MET A 114 7.89 -1.29 -6.69
C MET A 114 7.26 -2.05 -5.51
N GLY A 115 6.51 -3.10 -5.77
CA GLY A 115 5.88 -3.97 -4.78
C GLY A 115 5.70 -5.38 -5.30
N ALA A 116 5.00 -6.20 -4.50
CA ALA A 116 4.88 -7.64 -4.77
C ALA A 116 3.92 -8.00 -5.91
N GLY A 117 3.02 -7.09 -6.32
CA GLY A 117 2.03 -7.35 -7.37
C GLY A 117 0.98 -8.40 -7.01
N ARG A 118 0.71 -8.61 -5.72
CA ARG A 118 -0.20 -9.65 -5.19
C ARG A 118 -1.41 -9.03 -4.47
N PRO A 119 -2.31 -8.29 -5.18
CA PRO A 119 -3.40 -7.55 -4.57
C PRO A 119 -4.44 -8.46 -3.87
N ARG A 120 -4.59 -9.70 -4.30
CA ARG A 120 -5.48 -10.66 -3.63
C ARG A 120 -5.01 -10.94 -2.20
N GLU A 121 -3.71 -11.14 -1.98
CA GLU A 121 -3.14 -11.32 -0.65
C GLU A 121 -3.30 -10.05 0.20
N GLY A 122 -3.11 -8.85 -0.38
CA GLY A 122 -3.38 -7.59 0.31
C GLY A 122 -4.83 -7.44 0.76
N ILE A 123 -5.78 -7.88 -0.07
CA ILE A 123 -7.21 -7.89 0.28
C ILE A 123 -7.51 -8.88 1.41
N GLU A 124 -6.86 -10.05 1.43
CA GLU A 124 -6.99 -11.02 2.52
C GLU A 124 -6.49 -10.44 3.84
N VAL A 125 -5.33 -9.80 3.84
CA VAL A 125 -4.78 -9.09 5.01
C VAL A 125 -5.76 -8.04 5.53
N LEU A 126 -6.33 -7.20 4.65
CA LEU A 126 -7.30 -6.18 5.05
C LEU A 126 -8.60 -6.79 5.56
N ARG A 127 -9.06 -7.89 4.97
CA ARG A 127 -10.27 -8.62 5.43
C ARG A 127 -10.07 -9.16 6.84
N GLU A 128 -8.95 -9.79 7.09
CA GLU A 128 -8.58 -10.28 8.41
C GLU A 128 -8.48 -9.13 9.42
N GLY A 129 -7.81 -8.04 9.05
CA GLY A 129 -7.73 -6.85 9.89
C GLY A 129 -9.11 -6.27 10.24
N ALA A 130 -10.02 -6.18 9.26
CA ALA A 130 -11.38 -5.70 9.48
C ALA A 130 -12.23 -6.64 10.34
N GLN A 131 -11.97 -7.95 10.33
CA GLN A 131 -12.62 -8.93 11.20
C GLN A 131 -12.11 -8.83 12.64
N ARG A 132 -10.79 -8.72 12.83
CA ARG A 132 -10.17 -8.61 14.15
C ARG A 132 -10.39 -7.24 14.81
N ASN A 133 -10.66 -6.19 14.01
CA ASN A 133 -10.92 -4.83 14.47
C ASN A 133 -12.29 -4.33 13.99
N PRO A 134 -13.39 -4.83 14.57
CA PRO A 134 -14.74 -4.55 14.06
C PRO A 134 -15.15 -3.09 14.15
N THR A 135 -14.54 -2.31 15.02
CA THR A 135 -14.80 -0.87 15.20
C THR A 135 -13.92 0.02 14.31
N SER A 136 -12.97 -0.55 13.57
CA SER A 136 -12.14 0.22 12.65
C SER A 136 -12.85 0.41 11.31
N TRP A 137 -13.40 1.59 11.10
CA TRP A 137 -13.93 1.98 9.79
C TRP A 137 -12.83 2.17 8.74
N ARG A 138 -11.60 2.52 9.18
CA ARG A 138 -10.45 2.72 8.29
C ARG A 138 -10.01 1.44 7.60
N LEU A 139 -9.99 0.31 8.28
CA LEU A 139 -9.67 -0.99 7.67
C LEU A 139 -10.72 -1.39 6.64
N ARG A 140 -12.01 -1.17 6.93
CA ARG A 140 -13.08 -1.43 5.96
C ARG A 140 -13.03 -0.46 4.77
N GLN A 141 -12.73 0.82 5.01
CA GLN A 141 -12.49 1.77 3.92
C GLN A 141 -11.39 1.27 2.98
N ASN A 142 -10.23 0.90 3.52
CA ASN A 142 -9.12 0.39 2.71
C ASN A 142 -9.53 -0.90 1.97
N LEU A 143 -10.22 -1.82 2.62
CA LEU A 143 -10.72 -3.03 1.99
C LEU A 143 -11.68 -2.71 0.82
N GLY A 144 -12.60 -1.76 1.00
CA GLY A 144 -13.48 -1.29 -0.06
C GLY A 144 -12.70 -0.68 -1.23
N PHE A 145 -11.71 0.15 -0.94
CA PHE A 145 -10.84 0.75 -1.96
C PHE A 145 -10.08 -0.33 -2.74
N PHE A 146 -9.54 -1.33 -2.06
CA PHE A 146 -8.80 -2.41 -2.69
C PHE A 146 -9.70 -3.28 -3.58
N TYR A 147 -10.92 -3.59 -3.18
CA TYR A 147 -11.89 -4.26 -4.05
C TYR A 147 -12.11 -3.48 -5.35
N PHE A 148 -12.27 -2.16 -5.26
CA PHE A 148 -12.50 -1.34 -6.42
C PHE A 148 -11.24 -1.16 -7.28
N LEU A 149 -10.13 -0.71 -6.68
CA LEU A 149 -8.93 -0.30 -7.40
C LEU A 149 -8.14 -1.46 -8.01
N TYR A 150 -8.13 -2.61 -7.35
CA TYR A 150 -7.34 -3.76 -7.79
C TYR A 150 -8.16 -4.90 -8.39
N LEU A 151 -9.39 -5.10 -7.93
CA LEU A 151 -10.26 -6.16 -8.47
C LEU A 151 -11.36 -5.62 -9.40
N HIS A 152 -11.49 -4.30 -9.52
CA HIS A 152 -12.55 -3.63 -10.30
C HIS A 152 -13.97 -4.09 -9.89
N ASP A 153 -14.14 -4.47 -8.62
CA ASP A 153 -15.41 -4.94 -8.08
C ASP A 153 -16.11 -3.80 -7.31
N ALA A 154 -16.78 -2.95 -8.06
CA ALA A 154 -17.54 -1.82 -7.52
C ALA A 154 -18.65 -2.26 -6.55
N ARG A 155 -19.25 -3.44 -6.77
CA ARG A 155 -20.33 -3.96 -5.92
C ARG A 155 -19.81 -4.34 -4.54
N ARG A 156 -18.73 -5.13 -4.46
CA ARG A 156 -18.11 -5.49 -3.19
C ARG A 156 -17.51 -4.26 -2.51
N ALA A 157 -16.88 -3.36 -3.26
CA ALA A 157 -16.37 -2.10 -2.74
C ALA A 157 -17.46 -1.30 -2.06
N ALA A 158 -18.59 -1.06 -2.73
CA ALA A 158 -19.73 -0.33 -2.19
C ALA A 158 -20.32 -0.98 -0.94
N ALA A 159 -20.47 -2.31 -0.93
CA ALA A 159 -20.97 -3.04 0.22
C ALA A 159 -20.09 -2.85 1.46
N VAL A 160 -18.76 -2.94 1.30
CA VAL A 160 -17.81 -2.77 2.40
C VAL A 160 -17.72 -1.31 2.85
N LEU A 161 -17.75 -0.34 1.92
CA LEU A 161 -17.75 1.08 2.25
C LEU A 161 -19.01 1.51 2.99
N LYS A 162 -20.18 0.93 2.65
CA LYS A 162 -21.41 1.11 3.41
C LYS A 162 -21.26 0.59 4.84
N GLN A 163 -20.71 -0.62 5.02
CA GLN A 163 -20.43 -1.15 6.37
C GLN A 163 -19.45 -0.24 7.13
N ALA A 164 -18.43 0.33 6.47
CA ALA A 164 -17.53 1.29 7.10
C ALA A 164 -18.26 2.55 7.55
N ALA A 165 -19.18 3.07 6.72
CA ALA A 165 -19.97 4.27 7.01
C ALA A 165 -20.94 4.13 8.17
N ASP A 166 -21.31 2.89 8.54
CA ASP A 166 -22.21 2.60 9.66
C ASP A 166 -21.47 2.49 11.02
N ILE A 167 -20.12 2.53 11.00
CA ILE A 167 -19.33 2.52 12.23
C ILE A 167 -19.30 3.94 12.84
N PRO A 168 -19.47 4.09 14.17
CA PRO A 168 -19.38 5.38 14.85
C PRO A 168 -18.02 6.07 14.58
N GLY A 169 -18.08 7.37 14.25
CA GLY A 169 -16.88 8.16 13.92
C GLY A 169 -16.34 7.94 12.51
N ALA A 170 -17.03 7.18 11.67
CA ALA A 170 -16.67 7.01 10.26
C ALA A 170 -16.80 8.32 9.48
N ALA A 171 -15.99 8.46 8.45
CA ALA A 171 -16.01 9.64 7.58
C ALA A 171 -17.34 9.73 6.82
N PHE A 172 -17.99 10.91 6.88
CA PHE A 172 -19.33 11.16 6.32
C PHE A 172 -19.44 10.87 4.81
N TRP A 173 -18.36 11.05 4.07
CA TRP A 173 -18.33 10.87 2.61
C TRP A 173 -18.34 9.38 2.18
N LEU A 174 -18.08 8.43 3.08
CA LEU A 174 -18.05 6.99 2.75
C LEU A 174 -19.40 6.51 2.20
N ARG A 175 -20.51 7.00 2.77
CA ARG A 175 -21.86 6.63 2.34
C ARG A 175 -22.18 7.14 0.94
N THR A 176 -21.80 8.37 0.65
CA THR A 176 -21.96 8.97 -0.68
C THR A 176 -21.12 8.22 -1.72
N LEU A 177 -19.87 7.93 -1.39
CA LEU A 177 -19.00 7.17 -2.28
C LEU A 177 -19.52 5.76 -2.56
N ALA A 178 -20.03 5.07 -1.54
CA ALA A 178 -20.64 3.76 -1.73
C ALA A 178 -21.86 3.81 -2.67
N ALA A 179 -22.70 4.85 -2.54
CA ALA A 179 -23.85 5.05 -3.42
C ALA A 179 -23.40 5.37 -4.86
N ASP A 180 -22.40 6.22 -5.04
CA ASP A 180 -21.87 6.57 -6.36
C ASP A 180 -21.27 5.36 -7.08
N LEU A 181 -20.57 4.49 -6.37
CA LEU A 181 -20.05 3.25 -6.94
C LEU A 181 -21.14 2.31 -7.44
N LEU A 182 -22.26 2.22 -6.71
CA LEU A 182 -23.40 1.42 -7.14
C LEU A 182 -24.13 2.03 -8.33
N ALA A 183 -24.30 3.37 -8.34
CA ALA A 183 -25.07 4.07 -9.37
C ALA A 183 -24.30 4.19 -10.69
N LYS A 184 -22.99 4.43 -10.64
CA LYS A 184 -22.16 4.75 -11.82
C LYS A 184 -21.30 3.58 -12.28
N GLY A 185 -21.36 2.43 -11.63
CA GLY A 185 -20.58 1.24 -11.99
C GLY A 185 -19.06 1.37 -11.81
N GLY A 186 -18.61 2.42 -11.09
CA GLY A 186 -17.20 2.60 -10.76
C GLY A 186 -16.39 3.11 -11.94
N ASP A 187 -16.64 4.34 -12.37
CA ASP A 187 -15.89 5.03 -13.40
C ASP A 187 -14.49 5.50 -12.91
N ARG A 188 -13.68 6.03 -13.81
CA ARG A 188 -12.36 6.61 -13.53
C ARG A 188 -12.44 7.78 -12.52
N ALA A 189 -13.55 8.49 -12.48
CA ALA A 189 -13.78 9.57 -11.53
C ALA A 189 -13.87 9.06 -10.09
N ALA A 190 -14.55 7.93 -9.86
CA ALA A 190 -14.59 7.26 -8.55
C ALA A 190 -13.20 6.77 -8.12
N ALA A 191 -12.40 6.23 -9.05
CA ALA A 191 -11.02 5.83 -8.77
C ALA A 191 -10.17 7.05 -8.35
N ARG A 192 -10.32 8.19 -9.06
CA ARG A 192 -9.63 9.44 -8.74
C ARG A 192 -10.00 9.93 -7.34
N GLN A 193 -11.28 9.93 -6.99
CA GLN A 193 -11.73 10.31 -5.65
C GLN A 193 -11.11 9.42 -4.57
N MET A 194 -11.06 8.12 -4.77
CA MET A 194 -10.46 7.19 -3.79
C MET A 194 -8.98 7.47 -3.60
N TRP A 195 -8.21 7.58 -4.69
CA TRP A 195 -6.79 7.88 -4.61
C TRP A 195 -6.51 9.25 -4.00
N GLN A 196 -7.34 10.27 -4.32
CA GLN A 196 -7.23 11.58 -3.69
C GLN A 196 -7.46 11.49 -2.19
N ARG A 197 -8.51 10.77 -1.74
CA ARG A 197 -8.76 10.55 -0.30
C ARG A 197 -7.61 9.81 0.39
N MET A 198 -7.05 8.81 -0.26
CA MET A 198 -5.87 8.10 0.26
C MET A 198 -4.66 9.05 0.38
N PHE A 199 -4.43 9.89 -0.62
CA PHE A 199 -3.38 10.89 -0.62
C PHE A 199 -3.55 11.92 0.52
N ASP A 200 -4.75 12.47 0.67
CA ASP A 200 -5.07 13.50 1.68
C ASP A 200 -4.96 12.97 3.11
N GLN A 201 -5.26 11.69 3.33
CA GLN A 201 -5.24 11.05 4.65
C GLN A 201 -3.91 10.42 5.01
N ALA A 202 -3.02 10.23 4.06
CA ALA A 202 -1.72 9.61 4.29
C ALA A 202 -0.72 10.64 4.82
N GLU A 203 0.03 10.24 5.84
CA GLU A 203 1.27 10.91 6.20
C GLU A 203 2.30 10.73 5.08
N GLU A 204 3.39 11.53 5.10
CA GLU A 204 4.46 11.37 4.12
C GLU A 204 5.04 9.95 4.18
N GLY A 205 5.31 9.37 3.02
CA GLY A 205 5.85 8.03 2.89
C GLY A 205 5.19 7.20 1.80
N VAL A 206 5.37 5.89 1.88
CA VAL A 206 5.01 4.93 0.80
C VAL A 206 3.54 5.02 0.39
N LEU A 207 2.61 5.15 1.34
CA LEU A 207 1.19 5.22 1.03
C LEU A 207 0.84 6.47 0.22
N LYS A 208 1.40 7.62 0.61
CA LYS A 208 1.19 8.89 -0.08
C LYS A 208 1.83 8.91 -1.47
N GLU A 209 3.03 8.34 -1.58
CA GLU A 209 3.71 8.19 -2.87
C GLU A 209 2.94 7.27 -3.82
N ASN A 210 2.43 6.14 -3.32
CA ASN A 210 1.59 5.25 -4.12
C ASN A 210 0.34 5.97 -4.62
N ALA A 211 -0.39 6.66 -3.73
CA ALA A 211 -1.57 7.42 -4.13
C ALA A 211 -1.25 8.49 -5.18
N ARG A 212 -0.12 9.22 -5.01
CA ARG A 212 0.37 10.20 -6.00
C ARG A 212 0.68 9.55 -7.35
N PHE A 213 1.34 8.40 -7.35
CA PHE A 213 1.64 7.65 -8.57
C PHE A 213 0.35 7.24 -9.30
N GLN A 214 -0.64 6.72 -8.57
CA GLN A 214 -1.91 6.30 -9.16
C GLN A 214 -2.70 7.48 -9.73
N LEU A 215 -2.70 8.64 -9.04
CA LEU A 215 -3.32 9.86 -9.57
C LEU A 215 -2.67 10.30 -10.89
N ARG A 216 -1.34 10.31 -10.97
CA ARG A 216 -0.62 10.60 -12.23
C ARG A 216 -0.91 9.59 -13.33
N THR A 217 -1.09 8.32 -12.98
CA THR A 217 -1.49 7.28 -13.93
C THR A 217 -2.88 7.59 -14.51
N LEU A 218 -3.83 8.01 -13.69
CA LEU A 218 -5.15 8.42 -14.16
C LEU A 218 -5.09 9.66 -15.06
N ASP A 219 -4.23 10.64 -14.74
CA ASP A 219 -4.01 11.82 -15.59
C ASP A 219 -3.44 11.41 -16.96
N ALA A 220 -2.48 10.48 -16.99
CA ALA A 220 -1.92 9.96 -18.23
C ALA A 220 -2.96 9.22 -19.08
N LEU A 221 -3.85 8.44 -18.45
CA LEU A 221 -4.96 7.77 -19.14
C LEU A 221 -5.98 8.78 -19.70
N ASP A 222 -6.33 9.83 -18.97
CA ASP A 222 -7.21 10.89 -19.46
C ASP A 222 -6.58 11.63 -20.64
N MET A 223 -5.26 11.88 -20.57
CA MET A 223 -4.53 12.49 -21.69
C MET A 223 -4.50 11.57 -22.92
N ALA A 224 -4.32 10.26 -22.74
CA ALA A 224 -4.37 9.29 -23.83
C ALA A 224 -5.74 9.30 -24.51
N ASP A 225 -6.84 9.27 -23.75
CA ASP A 225 -8.19 9.31 -24.28
C ASP A 225 -8.43 10.61 -25.09
N HIS A 226 -7.94 11.75 -24.59
CA HIS A 226 -8.03 13.04 -25.31
C HIS A 226 -7.22 13.00 -26.62
N LEU A 227 -6.03 12.40 -26.62
CA LEU A 227 -5.23 12.25 -27.83
C LEU A 227 -5.89 11.32 -28.84
N GLU A 228 -6.44 10.18 -28.39
CA GLU A 228 -7.19 9.27 -29.27
C GLU A 228 -8.41 9.95 -29.89
N ALA A 229 -9.16 10.72 -29.09
CA ALA A 229 -10.29 11.49 -29.59
C ALA A 229 -9.87 12.56 -30.62
N ALA A 230 -8.72 13.20 -30.40
CA ALA A 230 -8.16 14.18 -31.32
C ALA A 230 -7.70 13.51 -32.63
N VAL A 231 -7.05 12.35 -32.55
CA VAL A 231 -6.66 11.54 -33.74
C VAL A 231 -7.89 11.15 -34.54
N ALA A 232 -8.93 10.62 -33.88
CA ALA A 232 -10.16 10.23 -34.55
C ALA A 232 -10.90 11.43 -35.21
N ALA A 233 -10.83 12.61 -34.59
CA ALA A 233 -11.37 13.83 -35.16
C ALA A 233 -10.56 14.31 -36.38
N TYR A 234 -9.24 14.20 -36.30
CA TYR A 234 -8.37 14.53 -37.43
C TYR A 234 -8.60 13.58 -38.61
N GLU A 235 -8.67 12.26 -38.38
CA GLU A 235 -8.94 11.26 -39.43
C GLU A 235 -10.29 11.52 -40.13
N ARG A 236 -11.33 11.85 -39.36
CA ARG A 236 -12.64 12.21 -39.91
C ARG A 236 -12.60 13.48 -40.75
N SER A 237 -11.79 14.47 -40.40
CA SER A 237 -11.72 15.75 -41.08
C SER A 237 -10.76 15.74 -42.29
N ARG A 238 -9.72 14.94 -42.26
CA ARG A 238 -8.64 14.95 -43.26
C ARG A 238 -8.55 13.67 -44.09
N GLY A 239 -9.25 12.60 -43.71
CA GLY A 239 -9.22 11.30 -44.42
C GLY A 239 -7.91 10.51 -44.26
N ARG A 240 -6.98 10.98 -43.41
CA ARG A 240 -5.69 10.31 -43.13
C ARG A 240 -5.31 10.46 -41.66
N ARG A 241 -4.39 9.63 -41.21
CA ARG A 241 -3.79 9.76 -39.89
C ARG A 241 -2.84 10.96 -39.79
N PRO A 242 -2.76 11.62 -38.62
CA PRO A 242 -1.78 12.67 -38.39
C PRO A 242 -0.36 12.05 -38.33
N GLU A 243 0.61 12.72 -38.94
CA GLU A 243 2.01 12.30 -38.95
C GLU A 243 2.80 12.89 -37.77
N SER A 244 2.24 13.90 -37.09
CA SER A 244 2.87 14.57 -35.97
C SER A 244 1.86 15.13 -34.97
N LEU A 245 2.32 15.38 -33.74
CA LEU A 245 1.52 16.06 -32.70
C LEU A 245 1.18 17.50 -33.09
N TYR A 246 1.95 18.16 -33.96
CA TYR A 246 1.67 19.51 -34.46
C TYR A 246 0.39 19.54 -35.30
N GLU A 247 0.16 18.51 -36.11
CA GLU A 247 -1.08 18.41 -36.88
C GLU A 247 -2.31 18.23 -36.01
N LEU A 248 -2.17 17.48 -34.88
CA LEU A 248 -3.23 17.34 -33.88
C LEU A 248 -3.51 18.64 -33.12
N ALA A 249 -2.49 19.41 -32.76
CA ALA A 249 -2.64 20.67 -32.06
C ALA A 249 -3.48 21.71 -32.84
N ALA A 250 -3.33 21.73 -34.15
CA ALA A 250 -4.12 22.59 -35.01
C ALA A 250 -5.63 22.25 -35.01
N VAL A 251 -5.98 20.95 -34.95
CA VAL A 251 -7.37 20.50 -34.86
C VAL A 251 -7.92 20.63 -33.44
N ALA A 252 -7.14 20.38 -32.43
CA ALA A 252 -7.52 20.54 -31.02
C ALA A 252 -7.89 22.02 -30.71
N ALA A 253 -7.12 22.97 -31.24
CA ALA A 253 -7.39 24.39 -31.09
C ALA A 253 -8.73 24.81 -31.73
N VAL A 254 -9.16 24.13 -32.79
CA VAL A 254 -10.47 24.37 -33.43
C VAL A 254 -11.61 23.77 -32.60
N LEU A 255 -11.39 22.58 -32.03
CA LEU A 255 -12.41 21.90 -31.20
C LEU A 255 -12.65 22.61 -29.85
N THR A 256 -11.62 23.26 -29.30
CA THR A 256 -11.75 24.03 -28.06
C THR A 256 -12.42 25.39 -28.28
N ARG A 257 -12.30 25.98 -29.48
CA ARG A 257 -12.96 27.24 -29.83
C ARG A 257 -14.43 27.08 -30.24
N GLY A 258 -14.88 25.89 -30.56
CA GLY A 258 -16.23 25.57 -31.03
C GLY A 258 -17.22 25.12 -29.94
N ARG A 259 -16.90 25.19 -28.65
CA ARG A 259 -17.89 25.03 -27.57
C ARG A 259 -18.44 26.40 -27.17
N PRO A 260 -19.69 26.71 -27.50
CA PRO A 260 -20.39 27.83 -26.83
C PRO A 260 -20.54 27.45 -25.35
N GLY A 261 -20.29 28.41 -24.46
CA GLY A 261 -20.36 28.31 -23.00
C GLY A 261 -21.77 28.04 -22.46
#